data_49a591a596c0f4534cbc48f961363d03
#
_entry.id   49a591a596c0f4534cbc48f961363d03
#
_cell.length_a   1.000
_cell.length_b   1.000
_cell.length_c   1.000
_cell.angle_alpha   90.00
_cell.angle_beta   90.00
_cell.angle_gamma   90.00
#
_symmetry.space_group_name_H-M   'P 1'
#
loop_
_entity.id
_entity.type
_entity.pdbx_description
1 polymer ?
#
loop_
_entity_poly.entity_id
_entity_poly.type
_entity_poly.pdbx_seq_one_letter_code
_entity_poly.pdbx_strand_id
1 'polypeptide(L)'
;MPDVLVACAVMSKLNCRQIEVAEVVFPCENLAENLAFFTDTLGFRIESIYPADAPRVAVVAAYGTRLRLEEKTGVTPDALCLICRGAEVVAGAYDELVAPNGTRVKFETTDIPPVIPELVSSLTVQKVGVQSNWGIGRAGMQYRDLIPDRLGGRYIASHIRIPEGGPVPDYVHHHHILFQLIYCYKGWVRVVYEDQGDPFLMHPGDCVLQPPHIRHKVLECSDAFEVLEIGCPAEHVTLVDHDIALPTAQLRLDRDFGGQRFCFHQAVEADWSAWRVDGFESRDFGFVEATGNIVSVGVVRAIAGSTLPAGSHQSELLFNFVLQGSMTLECENNQVWQLQAGDACTIPAGMDYSLSNCSTDLEFLEVLAPA
;
A
#
# COMPACT_ATOMS: atom_id res chain seq x y z
N MET A 1 -17.14 36.14 -3.12
CA MET A 1 -17.21 35.58 -4.48
C MET A 1 -15.87 35.81 -5.11
N PRO A 2 -15.06 34.77 -5.39
CA PRO A 2 -13.84 34.97 -6.17
C PRO A 2 -14.25 35.16 -7.62
N ASP A 3 -13.68 36.17 -8.27
CA ASP A 3 -13.90 36.52 -9.66
C ASP A 3 -13.43 35.38 -10.56
N VAL A 4 -14.39 34.72 -11.23
CA VAL A 4 -14.11 33.83 -12.36
C VAL A 4 -13.70 34.71 -13.54
N LEU A 5 -12.39 34.83 -13.76
CA LEU A 5 -11.85 35.51 -14.95
C LEU A 5 -12.21 34.72 -16.20
N VAL A 6 -13.18 35.22 -16.95
CA VAL A 6 -13.42 34.79 -18.33
C VAL A 6 -12.18 35.18 -19.13
N ALA A 7 -11.33 34.21 -19.42
CA ALA A 7 -10.06 34.39 -20.12
C ALA A 7 -10.30 34.74 -21.59
N CYS A 8 -10.41 36.02 -21.88
CA CYS A 8 -10.32 36.57 -23.23
C CYS A 8 -9.30 37.72 -23.24
N ALA A 9 -8.02 37.41 -23.00
CA ALA A 9 -6.88 38.27 -23.39
C ALA A 9 -5.54 37.56 -23.12
N VAL A 10 -4.76 37.38 -24.18
CA VAL A 10 -3.34 37.00 -24.21
C VAL A 10 -3.01 35.64 -23.56
N MET A 11 -3.56 34.59 -24.13
CA MET A 11 -3.05 33.25 -23.88
C MET A 11 -1.68 33.10 -24.56
N SER A 12 -0.59 32.97 -23.79
CA SER A 12 0.58 32.24 -24.29
C SER A 12 0.04 30.88 -24.72
N LYS A 13 0.27 30.48 -26.01
CA LYS A 13 -0.25 29.22 -26.52
C LYS A 13 0.20 28.09 -25.61
N LEU A 14 -0.77 27.30 -25.09
CA LEU A 14 -0.48 26.05 -24.37
C LEU A 14 0.53 25.21 -25.15
N ASN A 15 1.51 24.65 -24.46
CA ASN A 15 2.46 23.73 -25.10
C ASN A 15 1.79 22.35 -25.26
N CYS A 16 0.87 22.26 -26.21
CA CYS A 16 0.07 21.05 -26.45
C CYS A 16 0.89 19.80 -26.81
N ARG A 17 2.19 19.95 -27.12
CA ARG A 17 3.07 18.80 -27.43
C ARG A 17 3.35 17.90 -26.23
N GLN A 18 3.09 18.39 -25.02
CA GLN A 18 3.29 17.64 -23.77
C GLN A 18 2.00 17.02 -23.24
N ILE A 19 0.85 17.27 -23.87
CA ILE A 19 -0.41 16.62 -23.52
C ILE A 19 -0.37 15.20 -24.09
N GLU A 20 -0.50 14.20 -23.23
CA GLU A 20 -0.48 12.79 -23.62
C GLU A 20 -1.89 12.22 -23.77
N VAL A 21 -2.78 12.57 -22.85
CA VAL A 21 -4.12 12.02 -22.81
C VAL A 21 -5.12 12.99 -22.18
N ALA A 22 -6.38 12.84 -22.54
CA ALA A 22 -7.49 13.52 -21.89
C ALA A 22 -8.39 12.51 -21.20
N GLU A 23 -8.84 12.83 -19.98
CA GLU A 23 -9.80 12.03 -19.24
C GLU A 23 -11.06 12.84 -18.97
N VAL A 24 -12.22 12.19 -19.11
CA VAL A 24 -13.50 12.77 -18.70
C VAL A 24 -13.80 12.29 -17.28
N VAL A 25 -14.02 13.24 -16.37
CA VAL A 25 -14.31 12.91 -14.96
C VAL A 25 -15.81 12.69 -14.80
N PHE A 26 -16.18 11.52 -14.29
CA PHE A 26 -17.54 11.12 -13.99
C PHE A 26 -17.69 10.93 -12.47
N PRO A 27 -18.34 11.85 -11.77
CA PRO A 27 -18.71 11.62 -10.38
C PRO A 27 -19.75 10.50 -10.30
N CYS A 28 -19.66 9.67 -9.28
CA CYS A 28 -20.57 8.58 -9.01
C CYS A 28 -20.80 8.43 -7.49
N GLU A 29 -22.00 8.02 -7.08
CA GLU A 29 -22.31 7.80 -5.66
C GLU A 29 -21.80 6.45 -5.16
N ASN A 30 -21.68 5.47 -6.05
CA ASN A 30 -21.19 4.13 -5.77
C ASN A 30 -20.20 3.72 -6.85
N LEU A 31 -18.90 3.72 -6.50
CA LEU A 31 -17.85 3.38 -7.46
C LEU A 31 -17.96 1.95 -7.96
N ALA A 32 -18.25 0.98 -7.08
CA ALA A 32 -18.27 -0.44 -7.44
C ALA A 32 -19.35 -0.76 -8.47
N GLU A 33 -20.57 -0.24 -8.31
CA GLU A 33 -21.66 -0.42 -9.27
C GLU A 33 -21.36 0.24 -10.62
N ASN A 34 -20.81 1.46 -10.59
CA ASN A 34 -20.44 2.15 -11.82
C ASN A 34 -19.28 1.43 -12.52
N LEU A 35 -18.29 0.99 -11.77
CA LEU A 35 -17.16 0.24 -12.33
C LEU A 35 -17.64 -1.04 -13.03
N ALA A 36 -18.47 -1.85 -12.35
CA ALA A 36 -19.05 -3.06 -12.95
C ALA A 36 -19.86 -2.74 -14.21
N PHE A 37 -20.66 -1.67 -14.21
CA PHE A 37 -21.39 -1.24 -15.40
C PHE A 37 -20.46 -0.91 -16.58
N PHE A 38 -19.41 -0.12 -16.35
CA PHE A 38 -18.47 0.26 -17.39
C PHE A 38 -17.64 -0.94 -17.89
N THR A 39 -17.24 -1.85 -17.01
CA THR A 39 -16.43 -3.02 -17.41
C THR A 39 -17.30 -4.11 -18.02
N ASP A 40 -18.35 -4.56 -17.35
CA ASP A 40 -19.08 -5.77 -17.71
C ASP A 40 -20.14 -5.50 -18.78
N THR A 41 -20.74 -4.29 -18.79
CA THR A 41 -21.80 -3.93 -19.75
C THR A 41 -21.22 -3.22 -20.97
N LEU A 42 -20.29 -2.27 -20.76
CA LEU A 42 -19.77 -1.43 -21.85
C LEU A 42 -18.40 -1.87 -22.36
N GLY A 43 -17.75 -2.86 -21.71
CA GLY A 43 -16.48 -3.43 -22.16
C GLY A 43 -15.28 -2.50 -21.96
N PHE A 44 -15.36 -1.54 -21.05
CA PHE A 44 -14.20 -0.76 -20.65
C PHE A 44 -13.22 -1.63 -19.87
N ARG A 45 -11.93 -1.28 -19.93
CA ARG A 45 -10.86 -1.95 -19.19
C ARG A 45 -10.36 -1.03 -18.09
N ILE A 46 -10.11 -1.59 -16.91
CA ILE A 46 -9.55 -0.84 -15.79
C ILE A 46 -8.08 -0.53 -16.09
N GLU A 47 -7.69 0.72 -15.98
CA GLU A 47 -6.29 1.16 -16.09
C GLU A 47 -5.67 1.48 -14.74
N SER A 48 -6.45 2.04 -13.82
CA SER A 48 -5.98 2.29 -12.46
C SER A 48 -7.13 2.29 -11.45
N ILE A 49 -6.79 2.04 -10.17
CA ILE A 49 -7.70 2.08 -9.02
C ILE A 49 -6.99 2.79 -7.87
N TYR A 50 -7.73 3.62 -7.13
CA TYR A 50 -7.22 4.37 -5.99
C TYR A 50 -8.26 4.62 -4.91
N PRO A 51 -7.93 4.48 -3.60
CA PRO A 51 -6.87 3.61 -3.08
C PRO A 51 -7.19 2.13 -3.33
N ALA A 52 -6.21 1.24 -3.19
CA ALA A 52 -6.41 -0.18 -3.53
C ALA A 52 -7.28 -0.93 -2.51
N ASP A 53 -7.20 -0.55 -1.23
CA ASP A 53 -7.91 -1.19 -0.11
C ASP A 53 -9.35 -0.69 0.09
N ALA A 54 -9.63 0.54 -0.38
CA ALA A 54 -10.95 1.16 -0.31
C ALA A 54 -11.17 2.06 -1.53
N PRO A 55 -11.42 1.47 -2.72
CA PRO A 55 -11.44 2.21 -3.98
C PRO A 55 -12.47 3.34 -3.99
N ARG A 56 -12.02 4.56 -4.31
CA ARG A 56 -12.85 5.76 -4.49
C ARG A 56 -12.69 6.38 -5.87
N VAL A 57 -11.64 5.99 -6.59
CA VAL A 57 -11.36 6.44 -7.95
C VAL A 57 -10.98 5.25 -8.81
N ALA A 58 -11.50 5.17 -10.01
CA ALA A 58 -11.05 4.24 -11.03
C ALA A 58 -10.93 4.94 -12.37
N VAL A 59 -9.86 4.65 -13.12
CA VAL A 59 -9.72 5.05 -14.52
C VAL A 59 -10.00 3.85 -15.38
N VAL A 60 -10.92 4.02 -16.33
CA VAL A 60 -11.29 2.99 -17.29
C VAL A 60 -11.14 3.53 -18.71
N ALA A 61 -10.73 2.69 -19.64
CA ALA A 61 -10.52 3.08 -21.03
C ALA A 61 -11.17 2.10 -22.02
N ALA A 62 -11.80 2.66 -23.04
CA ALA A 62 -12.26 1.95 -24.23
C ALA A 62 -12.57 2.95 -25.35
N TYR A 63 -12.62 2.47 -26.60
CA TYR A 63 -13.12 3.24 -27.74
C TYR A 63 -12.41 4.57 -27.97
N GLY A 64 -11.11 4.64 -27.64
CA GLY A 64 -10.32 5.87 -27.72
C GLY A 64 -10.63 6.91 -26.65
N THR A 65 -11.36 6.53 -25.60
CA THR A 65 -11.77 7.42 -24.51
C THR A 65 -11.30 6.85 -23.18
N ARG A 66 -10.84 7.73 -22.30
CA ARG A 66 -10.54 7.44 -20.91
C ARG A 66 -11.52 8.16 -20.00
N LEU A 67 -12.07 7.44 -19.04
CA LEU A 67 -13.01 7.96 -18.05
C LEU A 67 -12.42 7.76 -16.67
N ARG A 68 -12.49 8.80 -15.85
CA ARG A 68 -12.17 8.76 -14.44
C ARG A 68 -13.47 8.73 -13.64
N LEU A 69 -13.77 7.61 -13.03
CA LEU A 69 -14.89 7.45 -12.11
C LEU A 69 -14.42 7.87 -10.72
N GLU A 70 -15.08 8.88 -10.14
CA GLU A 70 -14.76 9.39 -8.80
C GLU A 70 -15.99 9.31 -7.90
N GLU A 71 -15.82 8.69 -6.72
CA GLU A 71 -16.90 8.66 -5.73
C GLU A 71 -17.12 10.04 -5.12
N LYS A 72 -18.22 10.68 -5.52
CA LYS A 72 -18.66 12.00 -5.04
C LYS A 72 -20.16 12.07 -5.04
N THR A 73 -20.74 12.59 -3.98
CA THR A 73 -22.18 12.82 -3.85
C THR A 73 -22.57 14.24 -4.29
N GLY A 74 -23.70 14.36 -4.98
CA GLY A 74 -24.36 15.64 -5.28
C GLY A 74 -23.65 16.54 -6.31
N VAL A 75 -22.79 15.98 -7.16
CA VAL A 75 -22.04 16.71 -8.20
C VAL A 75 -22.39 16.21 -9.58
N THR A 76 -22.66 17.11 -10.52
CA THR A 76 -22.83 16.82 -11.95
C THR A 76 -21.46 16.74 -12.65
N PRO A 77 -21.23 15.80 -13.60
CA PRO A 77 -19.98 15.72 -14.35
C PRO A 77 -19.84 16.89 -15.32
N ASP A 78 -18.90 17.77 -15.04
CA ASP A 78 -18.64 18.96 -15.85
C ASP A 78 -17.14 19.30 -16.02
N ALA A 79 -16.27 18.35 -15.78
CA ALA A 79 -14.83 18.55 -15.82
C ALA A 79 -14.11 17.68 -16.87
N LEU A 80 -13.10 18.26 -17.51
CA LEU A 80 -12.13 17.58 -18.37
C LEU A 80 -10.76 17.63 -17.68
N CYS A 81 -10.13 16.50 -17.48
CA CYS A 81 -8.79 16.42 -16.95
C CYS A 81 -7.80 16.12 -18.11
N LEU A 82 -6.81 16.99 -18.29
CA LEU A 82 -5.74 16.82 -19.27
C LEU A 82 -4.50 16.28 -18.55
N ILE A 83 -4.10 15.06 -18.88
CA ILE A 83 -2.93 14.41 -18.31
C ILE A 83 -1.71 14.78 -19.13
N CYS A 84 -0.70 15.37 -18.51
CA CYS A 84 0.43 16.00 -19.17
C CYS A 84 1.76 15.52 -18.59
N ARG A 85 2.81 15.54 -19.38
CA ARG A 85 4.18 15.54 -18.85
C ARG A 85 4.52 16.95 -18.41
N GLY A 86 4.70 17.14 -17.07
CA GLY A 86 4.93 18.47 -16.49
C GLY A 86 3.71 19.37 -16.63
N ALA A 87 2.67 19.14 -15.84
CA ALA A 87 1.42 19.89 -15.91
C ALA A 87 1.63 21.40 -15.71
N GLU A 88 2.59 21.80 -14.87
CA GLU A 88 2.99 23.19 -14.63
C GLU A 88 3.56 23.87 -15.90
N VAL A 89 4.20 23.10 -16.81
CA VAL A 89 4.74 23.61 -18.08
C VAL A 89 3.62 23.82 -19.10
N VAL A 90 2.57 22.99 -19.04
CA VAL A 90 1.43 23.07 -19.97
C VAL A 90 0.45 24.16 -19.53
N ALA A 91 0.07 24.14 -18.27
CA ALA A 91 -0.93 25.06 -17.67
C ALA A 91 -0.35 26.44 -17.37
N GLY A 92 0.97 26.56 -17.17
CA GLY A 92 1.62 27.79 -16.74
C GLY A 92 1.18 28.16 -15.31
N ALA A 93 0.59 29.36 -15.17
CA ALA A 93 0.13 29.84 -13.86
C ALA A 93 -1.33 29.45 -13.53
N TYR A 94 -1.95 28.59 -14.33
CA TYR A 94 -3.37 28.25 -14.15
C TYR A 94 -3.49 26.86 -13.51
N ASP A 95 -4.16 26.78 -12.38
CA ASP A 95 -4.53 25.49 -11.76
C ASP A 95 -5.70 24.84 -12.52
N GLU A 96 -6.57 25.67 -13.11
CA GLU A 96 -7.77 25.24 -13.82
C GLU A 96 -8.15 26.30 -14.87
N LEU A 97 -8.67 25.84 -16.01
CA LEU A 97 -9.33 26.70 -16.98
C LEU A 97 -10.82 26.38 -17.04
N VAL A 98 -11.64 27.41 -17.31
CA VAL A 98 -13.08 27.21 -17.53
C VAL A 98 -13.37 27.52 -19.00
N ALA A 99 -13.92 26.52 -19.71
CA ALA A 99 -14.34 26.70 -21.09
C ALA A 99 -15.58 27.61 -21.17
N PRO A 100 -15.87 28.26 -22.31
CA PRO A 100 -17.04 29.13 -22.47
C PRO A 100 -18.39 28.43 -22.19
N ASN A 101 -18.46 27.10 -22.31
CA ASN A 101 -19.61 26.30 -21.97
C ASN A 101 -19.69 25.88 -20.49
N GLY A 102 -18.76 26.35 -19.65
CA GLY A 102 -18.70 26.03 -18.24
C GLY A 102 -17.91 24.76 -17.88
N THR A 103 -17.41 24.00 -18.86
CA THR A 103 -16.58 22.81 -18.58
C THR A 103 -15.28 23.24 -17.90
N ARG A 104 -14.98 22.63 -16.76
CA ARG A 104 -13.73 22.86 -16.03
C ARG A 104 -12.63 21.99 -16.61
N VAL A 105 -11.51 22.58 -16.99
CA VAL A 105 -10.35 21.87 -17.53
C VAL A 105 -9.25 21.88 -16.49
N LYS A 106 -8.94 20.70 -15.95
CA LYS A 106 -7.87 20.46 -14.98
C LYS A 106 -6.64 19.91 -15.67
N PHE A 107 -5.47 20.22 -15.14
CA PHE A 107 -4.19 19.71 -15.61
C PHE A 107 -3.57 18.83 -14.52
N GLU A 108 -3.23 17.61 -14.89
CA GLU A 108 -2.56 16.66 -13.98
C GLU A 108 -1.32 16.09 -14.67
N THR A 109 -0.30 15.75 -13.90
CA THR A 109 0.91 15.13 -14.44
C THR A 109 0.88 13.60 -14.25
N THR A 110 1.50 12.87 -15.19
CA THR A 110 1.68 11.43 -15.10
C THR A 110 2.76 11.03 -14.10
N ASP A 111 3.75 11.90 -13.89
CA ASP A 111 4.93 11.65 -13.05
C ASP A 111 4.80 12.35 -11.69
N ILE A 112 3.72 12.07 -10.97
CA ILE A 112 3.61 12.54 -9.59
C ILE A 112 4.35 11.53 -8.71
N PRO A 113 5.48 11.91 -8.09
CA PRO A 113 6.05 11.07 -7.05
C PRO A 113 4.99 10.89 -5.96
N PRO A 114 4.98 9.75 -5.25
CA PRO A 114 4.02 9.54 -4.19
C PRO A 114 4.13 10.70 -3.18
N VAL A 115 3.00 11.38 -2.94
CA VAL A 115 2.94 12.40 -1.91
C VAL A 115 2.99 11.68 -0.57
N ILE A 116 4.05 11.91 0.18
CA ILE A 116 4.21 11.34 1.52
C ILE A 116 3.59 12.32 2.52
N PRO A 117 2.44 12.01 3.15
CA PRO A 117 1.80 12.88 4.11
C PRO A 117 2.69 13.15 5.33
N GLU A 118 2.44 14.26 6.01
CA GLU A 118 3.10 14.54 7.30
C GLU A 118 2.73 13.46 8.31
N LEU A 119 3.73 13.05 9.10
CA LEU A 119 3.54 12.06 10.14
C LEU A 119 2.70 12.64 11.29
N VAL A 120 1.63 11.96 11.63
CA VAL A 120 0.86 12.20 12.85
C VAL A 120 1.06 10.99 13.76
N SER A 121 2.07 11.05 14.61
CA SER A 121 2.42 9.94 15.51
C SER A 121 1.31 9.62 16.48
N SER A 122 0.96 8.36 16.62
CA SER A 122 -0.04 7.88 17.58
C SER A 122 0.32 6.48 18.11
N LEU A 123 -0.08 6.24 19.34
CA LEU A 123 -0.10 4.90 19.92
C LEU A 123 -1.40 4.21 19.52
N THR A 124 -1.32 3.18 18.69
CA THR A 124 -2.49 2.38 18.31
C THR A 124 -2.36 0.95 18.83
N VAL A 125 -3.47 0.35 19.22
CA VAL A 125 -3.54 -1.07 19.57
C VAL A 125 -4.78 -1.65 18.90
N GLN A 126 -4.59 -2.58 17.98
CA GLN A 126 -5.65 -3.27 17.25
C GLN A 126 -5.73 -4.72 17.68
N LYS A 127 -6.85 -5.09 18.29
CA LYS A 127 -7.08 -6.46 18.79
C LYS A 127 -7.89 -7.30 17.83
N VAL A 128 -7.50 -8.54 17.66
CA VAL A 128 -8.30 -9.52 16.92
C VAL A 128 -9.55 -9.89 17.72
N GLY A 129 -10.70 -10.03 17.04
CA GLY A 129 -11.94 -10.57 17.65
C GLY A 129 -12.87 -9.56 18.33
N VAL A 130 -12.42 -8.37 18.72
CA VAL A 130 -13.29 -7.32 19.28
C VAL A 130 -13.54 -6.28 18.18
N GLN A 131 -14.67 -6.40 17.47
CA GLN A 131 -15.06 -5.47 16.40
C GLN A 131 -14.08 -5.41 15.20
N SER A 132 -13.45 -6.53 14.84
CA SER A 132 -12.65 -6.58 13.62
C SER A 132 -13.58 -6.47 12.40
N ASN A 133 -13.82 -5.23 11.97
CA ASN A 133 -14.57 -4.96 10.73
C ASN A 133 -13.68 -5.34 9.54
N TRP A 134 -14.03 -6.43 8.90
CA TRP A 134 -13.43 -6.81 7.63
C TRP A 134 -14.18 -6.09 6.51
N GLY A 135 -13.50 -5.16 5.84
CA GLY A 135 -13.98 -4.54 4.61
C GLY A 135 -13.72 -5.46 3.42
N ILE A 136 -14.47 -5.27 2.34
CA ILE A 136 -14.22 -5.94 1.05
C ILE A 136 -13.54 -4.93 0.13
N GLY A 137 -12.38 -5.29 -0.39
CA GLY A 137 -11.61 -4.49 -1.34
C GLY A 137 -11.46 -5.16 -2.71
N ARG A 138 -10.33 -4.90 -3.36
CA ARG A 138 -10.00 -5.40 -4.70
C ARG A 138 -10.03 -6.94 -4.75
N ALA A 139 -10.50 -7.48 -5.87
CA ALA A 139 -10.58 -8.93 -6.13
C ALA A 139 -11.37 -9.74 -5.08
N GLY A 140 -12.28 -9.10 -4.32
CA GLY A 140 -13.06 -9.76 -3.27
C GLY A 140 -12.29 -10.08 -2.00
N MET A 141 -11.04 -9.63 -1.87
CA MET A 141 -10.23 -9.80 -0.68
C MET A 141 -10.83 -9.04 0.49
N GLN A 142 -10.68 -9.59 1.70
CA GLN A 142 -11.15 -8.95 2.92
C GLN A 142 -9.98 -8.30 3.65
N TYR A 143 -10.18 -7.05 4.10
CA TYR A 143 -9.17 -6.20 4.70
C TYR A 143 -9.54 -5.84 6.13
N ARG A 144 -8.60 -5.94 7.04
CA ARG A 144 -8.67 -5.39 8.40
C ARG A 144 -7.54 -4.39 8.56
N ASP A 145 -7.86 -3.14 8.83
CA ASP A 145 -6.88 -2.08 9.06
C ASP A 145 -6.20 -2.29 10.43
N LEU A 146 -4.88 -2.29 10.44
CA LEU A 146 -4.04 -2.47 11.64
C LEU A 146 -3.49 -1.14 12.17
N ILE A 147 -3.58 -0.06 11.38
CA ILE A 147 -3.24 1.32 11.76
C ILE A 147 -4.41 2.23 11.35
N PRO A 148 -5.51 2.29 12.12
CA PRO A 148 -6.76 2.94 11.70
C PRO A 148 -6.64 4.42 11.33
N ASP A 149 -5.76 5.15 12.01
CA ASP A 149 -5.47 6.56 11.74
C ASP A 149 -4.38 6.76 10.66
N ARG A 150 -3.77 5.64 10.20
CA ARG A 150 -2.71 5.61 9.19
C ARG A 150 -1.56 6.56 9.47
N LEU A 151 -1.40 6.96 10.74
CA LEU A 151 -0.45 7.97 11.19
C LEU A 151 -0.50 9.24 10.35
N GLY A 152 -1.71 9.77 10.13
CA GLY A 152 -1.95 10.93 9.28
C GLY A 152 -1.97 10.64 7.78
N GLY A 153 -2.10 9.38 7.38
CA GLY A 153 -2.05 8.93 5.99
C GLY A 153 -0.66 8.50 5.51
N ARG A 154 0.34 8.53 6.41
CA ARG A 154 1.73 8.23 6.06
C ARG A 154 1.99 6.74 5.91
N TYR A 155 1.40 5.90 6.75
CA TYR A 155 1.61 4.44 6.73
C TYR A 155 0.28 3.68 6.71
N ILE A 156 0.28 2.55 6.04
CA ILE A 156 -0.80 1.56 6.10
C ILE A 156 -0.23 0.23 6.56
N ALA A 157 -1.00 -0.46 7.39
CA ALA A 157 -0.80 -1.87 7.64
C ALA A 157 -2.16 -2.56 7.56
N SER A 158 -2.30 -3.50 6.66
CA SER A 158 -3.53 -4.26 6.43
C SER A 158 -3.31 -5.74 6.71
N HIS A 159 -4.22 -6.34 7.47
CA HIS A 159 -4.36 -7.78 7.50
C HIS A 159 -5.39 -8.17 6.43
N ILE A 160 -4.93 -8.90 5.43
CA ILE A 160 -5.73 -9.30 4.27
C ILE A 160 -5.99 -10.79 4.37
N ARG A 161 -7.21 -11.22 4.06
CA ARG A 161 -7.56 -12.64 3.99
C ARG A 161 -8.39 -12.96 2.75
N ILE A 162 -8.19 -14.19 2.26
CA ILE A 162 -8.99 -14.82 1.22
C ILE A 162 -9.52 -16.13 1.80
N PRO A 163 -10.82 -16.18 2.17
CA PRO A 163 -11.39 -17.35 2.85
C PRO A 163 -11.40 -18.61 1.98
N GLU A 164 -11.71 -18.45 0.70
CA GLU A 164 -11.79 -19.55 -0.28
C GLU A 164 -10.56 -19.52 -1.17
N GLY A 165 -9.82 -20.61 -1.19
CA GLY A 165 -8.61 -20.75 -2.01
C GLY A 165 -8.91 -20.96 -3.50
N GLY A 166 -7.85 -21.11 -4.28
CA GLY A 166 -7.90 -21.30 -5.71
C GLY A 166 -7.37 -20.11 -6.50
N PRO A 167 -7.69 -20.02 -7.80
CA PRO A 167 -7.26 -18.92 -8.65
C PRO A 167 -7.78 -17.58 -8.15
N VAL A 168 -6.88 -16.60 -8.00
CA VAL A 168 -7.27 -15.23 -7.62
C VAL A 168 -7.58 -14.43 -8.88
N PRO A 169 -8.73 -13.74 -8.98
CA PRO A 169 -9.09 -12.92 -10.13
C PRO A 169 -8.34 -11.59 -10.11
N ASP A 170 -7.01 -11.68 -10.20
CA ASP A 170 -6.09 -10.55 -10.20
C ASP A 170 -5.60 -10.25 -11.63
N TYR A 171 -5.02 -9.08 -11.82
CA TYR A 171 -4.41 -8.60 -13.05
C TYR A 171 -2.97 -8.16 -12.79
N VAL A 172 -2.15 -8.04 -13.84
CA VAL A 172 -0.81 -7.48 -13.69
C VAL A 172 -0.94 -6.01 -13.31
N HIS A 173 -0.31 -5.62 -12.21
CA HIS A 173 -0.39 -4.26 -11.70
C HIS A 173 0.90 -3.86 -10.98
N HIS A 174 1.03 -2.58 -10.68
CA HIS A 174 2.11 -2.01 -9.89
C HIS A 174 1.62 -0.79 -9.11
N HIS A 175 2.41 -0.35 -8.13
CA HIS A 175 2.02 0.73 -7.24
C HIS A 175 2.96 1.93 -7.36
N HIS A 176 2.39 3.15 -7.27
CA HIS A 176 3.13 4.37 -7.01
C HIS A 176 3.28 4.53 -5.49
N ILE A 177 4.28 3.91 -4.93
CA ILE A 177 4.48 3.78 -3.49
C ILE A 177 5.94 4.02 -3.15
N LEU A 178 6.25 4.44 -1.92
CA LEU A 178 7.63 4.56 -1.46
C LEU A 178 8.23 3.18 -1.18
N PHE A 179 7.50 2.34 -0.45
CA PHE A 179 7.79 0.92 -0.27
C PHE A 179 6.51 0.15 0.08
N GLN A 180 6.51 -1.13 -0.23
CA GLN A 180 5.45 -2.06 0.16
C GLN A 180 6.07 -3.42 0.48
N LEU A 181 5.59 -4.06 1.51
CA LEU A 181 5.95 -5.42 1.84
C LEU A 181 4.71 -6.30 2.02
N ILE A 182 4.84 -7.56 1.66
CA ILE A 182 3.82 -8.58 1.82
C ILE A 182 4.41 -9.72 2.63
N TYR A 183 3.90 -9.93 3.84
CA TYR A 183 4.28 -11.04 4.72
C TYR A 183 3.20 -12.12 4.72
N CYS A 184 3.55 -13.34 4.34
CA CYS A 184 2.64 -14.48 4.38
C CYS A 184 2.44 -14.93 5.83
N TYR A 185 1.22 -14.73 6.35
CA TYR A 185 0.90 -15.06 7.74
C TYR A 185 0.32 -16.46 7.90
N LYS A 186 -0.62 -16.85 7.02
CA LYS A 186 -1.23 -18.19 7.02
C LYS A 186 -1.53 -18.70 5.63
N GLY A 187 -1.50 -20.00 5.46
CA GLY A 187 -1.71 -20.63 4.17
C GLY A 187 -0.52 -20.44 3.24
N TRP A 188 -0.76 -20.42 1.94
CA TRP A 188 0.26 -20.13 0.92
C TRP A 188 -0.34 -19.35 -0.24
N VAL A 189 0.52 -18.64 -0.97
CA VAL A 189 0.13 -17.90 -2.17
C VAL A 189 1.16 -18.11 -3.28
N ARG A 190 0.71 -18.23 -4.52
CA ARG A 190 1.56 -18.21 -5.71
C ARG A 190 1.53 -16.84 -6.33
N VAL A 191 2.71 -16.27 -6.51
CA VAL A 191 2.90 -14.91 -7.04
C VAL A 191 3.91 -14.91 -8.17
N VAL A 192 3.88 -13.88 -8.99
CA VAL A 192 4.85 -13.65 -10.07
C VAL A 192 5.20 -12.18 -10.15
N TYR A 193 6.48 -11.89 -10.35
CA TYR A 193 7.04 -10.54 -10.41
C TYR A 193 7.81 -10.32 -11.70
N GLU A 194 7.74 -9.09 -12.19
CA GLU A 194 8.49 -8.63 -13.36
C GLU A 194 9.99 -8.84 -13.17
N ASP A 195 10.64 -9.51 -14.14
CA ASP A 195 12.08 -9.77 -14.19
C ASP A 195 12.64 -10.65 -13.04
N GLN A 196 11.78 -11.26 -12.24
CA GLN A 196 12.18 -12.10 -11.11
C GLN A 196 12.05 -13.61 -11.39
N GLY A 197 11.81 -13.99 -12.66
CA GLY A 197 11.72 -15.39 -13.08
C GLY A 197 10.33 -15.99 -12.97
N ASP A 198 10.30 -17.32 -12.82
CA ASP A 198 9.07 -18.10 -12.77
C ASP A 198 8.23 -17.79 -11.52
N PRO A 199 6.91 -18.01 -11.57
CA PRO A 199 6.05 -17.89 -10.39
C PRO A 199 6.56 -18.78 -9.24
N PHE A 200 6.51 -18.23 -8.03
CA PHE A 200 6.94 -18.94 -6.83
C PHE A 200 5.87 -18.94 -5.74
N LEU A 201 6.02 -19.84 -4.77
CA LEU A 201 5.15 -19.95 -3.61
C LEU A 201 5.75 -19.16 -2.43
N MET A 202 4.90 -18.47 -1.72
CA MET A 202 5.18 -17.93 -0.40
C MET A 202 4.44 -18.75 0.65
N HIS A 203 5.15 -19.15 1.68
CA HIS A 203 4.64 -19.90 2.82
C HIS A 203 4.64 -19.03 4.09
N PRO A 204 3.98 -19.45 5.18
CA PRO A 204 4.00 -18.69 6.43
C PRO A 204 5.42 -18.38 6.89
N GLY A 205 5.67 -17.10 7.16
CA GLY A 205 6.99 -16.58 7.51
C GLY A 205 7.77 -15.97 6.35
N ASP A 206 7.40 -16.27 5.10
CA ASP A 206 8.01 -15.64 3.92
C ASP A 206 7.52 -14.21 3.74
N CYS A 207 8.39 -13.36 3.22
CA CYS A 207 8.07 -11.96 2.97
C CYS A 207 8.70 -11.47 1.67
N VAL A 208 7.98 -10.67 0.92
CA VAL A 208 8.54 -9.94 -0.24
C VAL A 208 8.54 -8.46 0.01
N LEU A 209 9.61 -7.80 -0.38
CA LEU A 209 9.67 -6.37 -0.61
C LEU A 209 9.28 -6.11 -2.06
N GLN A 210 8.24 -5.32 -2.24
CA GLN A 210 7.78 -4.84 -3.54
C GLN A 210 8.29 -3.41 -3.75
N PRO A 211 9.37 -3.19 -4.50
CA PRO A 211 9.84 -1.86 -4.79
C PRO A 211 8.85 -1.10 -5.67
N PRO A 212 8.94 0.25 -5.72
CA PRO A 212 8.08 1.08 -6.56
C PRO A 212 8.03 0.57 -8.01
N HIS A 213 6.83 0.56 -8.59
CA HIS A 213 6.60 0.24 -9.99
C HIS A 213 6.91 -1.20 -10.46
N ILE A 214 7.32 -2.11 -9.59
CA ILE A 214 7.48 -3.51 -9.98
C ILE A 214 6.11 -4.12 -10.32
N ARG A 215 5.97 -4.64 -11.52
CA ARG A 215 4.75 -5.32 -11.94
C ARG A 215 4.67 -6.69 -11.33
N HIS A 216 3.50 -7.02 -10.83
CA HIS A 216 3.26 -8.30 -10.17
C HIS A 216 1.82 -8.75 -10.31
N LYS A 217 1.59 -10.00 -9.95
CA LYS A 217 0.26 -10.61 -9.98
C LYS A 217 0.19 -11.74 -8.96
N VAL A 218 -0.95 -11.82 -8.27
CA VAL A 218 -1.33 -12.98 -7.47
C VAL A 218 -2.02 -13.99 -8.39
N LEU A 219 -1.58 -15.23 -8.40
CA LEU A 219 -2.10 -16.26 -9.31
C LEU A 219 -3.14 -17.14 -8.62
N GLU A 220 -2.79 -17.67 -7.46
CA GLU A 220 -3.65 -18.55 -6.68
C GLU A 220 -3.21 -18.57 -5.21
N CYS A 221 -4.08 -19.01 -4.32
CA CYS A 221 -3.77 -19.17 -2.91
C CYS A 221 -4.48 -20.39 -2.32
N SER A 222 -4.05 -20.78 -1.11
CA SER A 222 -4.72 -21.81 -0.33
C SER A 222 -6.03 -21.31 0.27
N ASP A 223 -6.88 -22.24 0.74
CA ASP A 223 -7.98 -21.90 1.63
C ASP A 223 -7.47 -21.17 2.88
N ALA A 224 -8.28 -20.26 3.39
CA ALA A 224 -7.97 -19.47 4.59
C ALA A 224 -6.60 -18.77 4.53
N PHE A 225 -6.22 -18.28 3.35
CA PHE A 225 -4.98 -17.54 3.15
C PHE A 225 -5.03 -16.18 3.84
N GLU A 226 -3.97 -15.83 4.58
CA GLU A 226 -3.84 -14.54 5.26
C GLU A 226 -2.45 -13.95 5.05
N VAL A 227 -2.39 -12.64 4.73
CA VAL A 227 -1.15 -11.86 4.61
C VAL A 227 -1.23 -10.56 5.39
N LEU A 228 -0.06 -10.02 5.71
CA LEU A 228 0.10 -8.65 6.18
C LEU A 228 0.72 -7.82 5.06
N GLU A 229 0.07 -6.73 4.71
CA GLU A 229 0.57 -5.72 3.78
C GLU A 229 0.91 -4.45 4.55
N ILE A 230 2.15 -4.00 4.47
CA ILE A 230 2.58 -2.74 5.08
C ILE A 230 3.24 -1.87 4.01
N GLY A 231 2.88 -0.58 3.98
CA GLY A 231 3.38 0.34 2.97
C GLY A 231 3.33 1.81 3.35
N CYS A 232 3.99 2.62 2.54
CA CYS A 232 4.05 4.09 2.63
C CYS A 232 4.01 4.69 1.22
N PRO A 233 3.14 5.68 0.94
CA PRO A 233 2.07 6.20 1.79
C PRO A 233 0.87 5.25 1.90
N ALA A 234 -0.02 5.54 2.84
CA ALA A 234 -1.23 4.74 3.06
C ALA A 234 -2.15 4.72 1.84
N GLU A 235 -2.35 5.86 1.22
CA GLU A 235 -3.11 5.98 -0.03
C GLU A 235 -2.14 6.17 -1.21
N HIS A 236 -2.18 5.26 -2.14
CA HIS A 236 -1.33 5.27 -3.33
C HIS A 236 -2.08 4.75 -4.55
N VAL A 237 -1.60 5.12 -5.73
CA VAL A 237 -2.19 4.69 -6.99
C VAL A 237 -1.74 3.26 -7.31
N THR A 238 -2.71 2.43 -7.68
CA THR A 238 -2.48 1.12 -8.29
C THR A 238 -2.77 1.22 -9.78
N LEU A 239 -1.76 0.97 -10.59
CA LEU A 239 -1.84 0.98 -12.05
C LEU A 239 -1.90 -0.45 -12.58
N VAL A 240 -2.87 -0.71 -13.47
CA VAL A 240 -3.02 -2.01 -14.14
C VAL A 240 -2.31 -1.96 -15.49
N ASP A 241 -1.53 -2.99 -15.77
CA ASP A 241 -0.80 -3.14 -17.03
C ASP A 241 -1.37 -4.34 -17.80
N HIS A 242 -2.16 -4.05 -18.83
CA HIS A 242 -2.79 -5.08 -19.66
C HIS A 242 -1.88 -5.58 -20.80
N ASP A 243 -0.78 -4.88 -21.06
CA ASP A 243 0.07 -5.12 -22.23
C ASP A 243 1.29 -6.02 -21.89
N ILE A 244 1.58 -6.19 -20.61
CA ILE A 244 2.66 -7.08 -20.15
C ILE A 244 2.12 -8.43 -19.69
N ALA A 245 2.80 -9.48 -20.10
CA ALA A 245 2.57 -10.84 -19.58
C ALA A 245 3.68 -11.21 -18.58
N LEU A 246 3.29 -11.81 -17.46
CA LEU A 246 4.22 -12.36 -16.47
C LEU A 246 4.18 -13.89 -16.48
N PRO A 247 5.34 -14.59 -16.34
CA PRO A 247 6.66 -14.00 -16.14
C PRO A 247 7.20 -13.31 -17.41
N THR A 248 8.04 -12.29 -17.22
CA THR A 248 8.79 -11.67 -18.32
C THR A 248 9.87 -12.63 -18.83
N ALA A 249 10.21 -12.50 -20.11
CA ALA A 249 11.27 -13.34 -20.71
C ALA A 249 12.68 -12.98 -20.20
N GLN A 250 12.86 -11.82 -19.61
CA GLN A 250 14.12 -11.35 -19.05
C GLN A 250 14.18 -11.66 -17.57
N LEU A 251 15.37 -12.08 -17.10
CA LEU A 251 15.68 -12.26 -15.68
C LEU A 251 16.68 -11.17 -15.29
N ARG A 252 16.29 -10.28 -14.39
CA ARG A 252 17.11 -9.15 -13.90
C ARG A 252 16.94 -9.01 -12.39
N LEU A 253 17.48 -9.97 -11.64
CA LEU A 253 17.34 -10.05 -10.17
C LEU A 253 17.92 -8.83 -9.43
N ASP A 254 18.86 -8.14 -10.05
CA ASP A 254 19.54 -6.95 -9.54
C ASP A 254 18.95 -5.63 -10.07
N ARG A 255 17.78 -5.70 -10.74
CA ARG A 255 17.14 -4.50 -11.30
C ARG A 255 16.86 -3.46 -10.21
N ASP A 256 17.33 -2.24 -10.48
CA ASP A 256 17.04 -1.07 -9.66
C ASP A 256 15.66 -0.49 -9.99
N PHE A 257 14.88 -0.23 -8.96
CA PHE A 257 13.56 0.39 -9.03
C PHE A 257 13.57 1.69 -8.22
N GLY A 258 14.31 2.69 -8.69
CA GLY A 258 14.40 3.99 -8.00
C GLY A 258 15.19 3.94 -6.70
N GLY A 259 16.30 3.23 -6.69
CA GLY A 259 17.18 3.04 -5.53
C GLY A 259 16.81 1.84 -4.66
N GLN A 260 15.83 1.05 -5.07
CA GLN A 260 15.40 -0.15 -4.36
C GLN A 260 15.49 -1.39 -5.25
N ARG A 261 15.58 -2.56 -4.62
CA ARG A 261 15.58 -3.85 -5.30
C ARG A 261 14.46 -4.74 -4.75
N PHE A 262 13.94 -5.61 -5.61
CA PHE A 262 13.07 -6.69 -5.15
C PHE A 262 13.85 -7.59 -4.18
N CYS A 263 13.21 -7.98 -3.08
CA CYS A 263 13.78 -8.91 -2.13
C CYS A 263 12.72 -9.94 -1.72
N PHE A 264 13.07 -11.21 -1.81
CA PHE A 264 12.25 -12.32 -1.32
C PHE A 264 12.97 -12.98 -0.14
N HIS A 265 12.45 -12.73 1.05
CA HIS A 265 12.89 -13.41 2.27
C HIS A 265 12.14 -14.75 2.39
N GLN A 266 12.89 -15.84 2.46
CA GLN A 266 12.37 -17.18 2.69
C GLN A 266 12.66 -17.63 4.12
N ALA A 267 11.61 -17.87 4.89
CA ALA A 267 11.73 -18.19 6.32
C ALA A 267 12.54 -19.47 6.58
N VAL A 268 12.46 -20.43 5.66
CA VAL A 268 13.14 -21.73 5.76
C VAL A 268 14.65 -21.63 5.53
N GLU A 269 15.11 -20.59 4.84
CA GLU A 269 16.52 -20.38 4.50
C GLU A 269 17.23 -19.40 5.45
N ALA A 270 16.47 -18.72 6.32
CA ALA A 270 16.99 -17.67 7.16
C ALA A 270 17.33 -18.13 8.57
N ASP A 271 18.47 -17.69 9.06
CA ASP A 271 18.96 -18.00 10.40
C ASP A 271 18.43 -17.00 11.44
N TRP A 272 18.29 -17.48 12.67
CA TRP A 272 18.04 -16.66 13.83
C TRP A 272 19.37 -16.11 14.37
N SER A 273 19.39 -14.84 14.72
CA SER A 273 20.53 -14.16 15.33
C SER A 273 20.10 -13.41 16.59
N ALA A 274 21.05 -13.06 17.45
CA ALA A 274 20.76 -12.23 18.62
C ALA A 274 20.09 -10.92 18.19
N TRP A 275 18.97 -10.59 18.83
CA TRP A 275 18.32 -9.32 18.63
C TRP A 275 19.00 -8.22 19.45
N ARG A 276 18.60 -6.94 19.25
CA ARG A 276 19.16 -5.78 19.97
C ARG A 276 18.98 -5.82 21.50
N VAL A 277 18.18 -6.74 22.03
CA VAL A 277 17.92 -6.92 23.46
C VAL A 277 18.17 -8.37 23.83
N ASP A 278 18.93 -8.58 24.92
CA ASP A 278 19.21 -9.91 25.45
C ASP A 278 17.93 -10.67 25.78
N GLY A 279 17.93 -11.95 25.49
CA GLY A 279 16.76 -12.83 25.68
C GLY A 279 15.79 -12.84 24.52
N PHE A 280 16.13 -12.16 23.43
CA PHE A 280 15.39 -12.24 22.16
C PHE A 280 16.32 -12.59 21.02
N GLU A 281 15.77 -13.22 20.00
CA GLU A 281 16.41 -13.49 18.73
C GLU A 281 15.57 -12.86 17.61
N SER A 282 16.21 -12.49 16.51
CA SER A 282 15.54 -11.97 15.34
C SER A 282 15.97 -12.70 14.07
N ARG A 283 15.07 -12.69 13.10
CA ARG A 283 15.30 -13.10 11.74
C ARG A 283 15.08 -11.89 10.86
N ASP A 284 16.19 -11.28 10.42
CA ASP A 284 16.20 -10.10 9.57
C ASP A 284 15.84 -10.48 8.12
N PHE A 285 15.09 -9.63 7.43
CA PHE A 285 14.67 -9.87 6.05
C PHE A 285 15.57 -9.25 5.00
N GLY A 286 16.59 -8.47 5.39
CA GLY A 286 17.53 -7.83 4.48
C GLY A 286 16.96 -6.60 3.76
N PHE A 287 15.83 -6.06 4.23
CA PHE A 287 15.14 -4.96 3.56
C PHE A 287 15.85 -3.61 3.75
N VAL A 288 16.65 -3.45 4.78
CA VAL A 288 17.49 -2.25 4.99
C VAL A 288 18.38 -2.02 3.77
N GLU A 289 19.11 -3.05 3.35
CA GLU A 289 19.98 -2.95 2.17
C GLU A 289 19.17 -2.81 0.87
N ALA A 290 18.08 -3.59 0.72
CA ALA A 290 17.27 -3.59 -0.48
C ALA A 290 16.55 -2.25 -0.73
N THR A 291 16.29 -1.46 0.32
CA THR A 291 15.61 -0.15 0.26
C THR A 291 16.54 1.05 0.44
N GLY A 292 17.82 0.86 0.73
CA GLY A 292 18.70 1.96 1.07
C GLY A 292 18.30 2.67 2.37
N ASN A 293 18.01 1.91 3.44
CA ASN A 293 17.60 2.36 4.78
C ASN A 293 16.20 2.98 4.90
N ILE A 294 15.28 2.67 4.00
CA ILE A 294 13.90 3.16 4.13
C ILE A 294 13.12 2.35 5.18
N VAL A 295 13.30 1.03 5.20
CA VAL A 295 12.56 0.14 6.11
C VAL A 295 13.41 -1.03 6.58
N SER A 296 13.30 -1.37 7.86
CA SER A 296 13.82 -2.60 8.47
C SER A 296 12.65 -3.49 8.85
N VAL A 297 12.74 -4.76 8.53
CA VAL A 297 11.70 -5.76 8.81
C VAL A 297 12.32 -7.05 9.30
N GLY A 298 11.72 -7.63 10.31
CA GLY A 298 12.12 -8.93 10.82
C GLY A 298 11.09 -9.56 11.72
N VAL A 299 11.24 -10.84 11.96
CA VAL A 299 10.49 -11.53 13.02
C VAL A 299 11.37 -11.62 14.25
N VAL A 300 10.81 -11.26 15.39
CA VAL A 300 11.44 -11.34 16.71
C VAL A 300 10.78 -12.43 17.50
N ARG A 301 11.55 -13.29 18.19
CA ARG A 301 11.04 -14.28 19.12
C ARG A 301 11.66 -14.12 20.52
N ALA A 302 10.89 -14.41 21.51
CA ALA A 302 11.37 -14.42 22.88
C ALA A 302 12.05 -15.77 23.22
N ILE A 303 13.20 -15.69 23.89
CA ILE A 303 13.75 -16.83 24.61
C ILE A 303 13.02 -16.90 25.96
N ALA A 304 12.65 -18.07 26.42
CA ALA A 304 11.76 -18.28 27.56
C ALA A 304 11.97 -17.33 28.75
N GLY A 305 10.93 -16.63 29.17
CA GLY A 305 10.93 -15.71 30.33
C GLY A 305 11.53 -14.34 30.06
N SER A 306 11.84 -14.00 28.80
CA SER A 306 12.46 -12.72 28.42
C SER A 306 11.50 -11.55 28.56
N THR A 307 12.06 -10.39 28.86
CA THR A 307 11.36 -9.10 28.91
C THR A 307 12.15 -8.08 28.12
N LEU A 308 11.46 -7.18 27.41
CA LEU A 308 12.06 -5.97 26.90
C LEU A 308 11.98 -4.91 28.01
N PRO A 309 13.13 -4.44 28.54
CA PRO A 309 13.11 -3.38 29.55
C PRO A 309 12.56 -2.07 28.97
N ALA A 310 12.09 -1.18 29.84
CA ALA A 310 11.58 0.11 29.42
C ALA A 310 12.65 0.90 28.64
N GLY A 311 12.24 1.44 27.52
CA GLY A 311 13.06 2.23 26.58
C GLY A 311 12.21 2.81 25.47
N SER A 312 12.83 3.61 24.62
CA SER A 312 12.16 4.24 23.48
C SER A 312 12.92 4.02 22.18
N HIS A 313 12.28 4.33 21.06
CA HIS A 313 12.90 4.33 19.74
C HIS A 313 12.81 5.71 19.09
N GLN A 314 13.50 5.89 17.94
CA GLN A 314 13.51 7.15 17.20
C GLN A 314 12.95 7.05 15.76
N SER A 315 12.52 5.86 15.34
CA SER A 315 11.92 5.63 14.02
C SER A 315 10.55 6.29 13.92
N GLU A 316 10.18 6.78 12.74
CA GLU A 316 8.84 7.36 12.48
C GLU A 316 7.73 6.31 12.65
N LEU A 317 8.01 5.08 12.23
CA LEU A 317 7.16 3.92 12.42
C LEU A 317 7.90 2.88 13.28
N LEU A 318 7.30 2.46 14.37
CA LEU A 318 7.50 1.16 14.99
C LEU A 318 6.14 0.46 14.98
N PHE A 319 6.03 -0.55 14.15
CA PHE A 319 4.84 -1.40 14.04
C PHE A 319 5.18 -2.82 14.46
N ASN A 320 4.35 -3.40 15.33
CA ASN A 320 4.45 -4.79 15.75
C ASN A 320 3.13 -5.51 15.48
N PHE A 321 3.23 -6.74 14.95
CA PHE A 321 2.11 -7.68 14.82
C PHE A 321 2.48 -9.01 15.46
N VAL A 322 1.68 -9.45 16.43
CA VAL A 322 1.91 -10.73 17.12
C VAL A 322 1.52 -11.88 16.20
N LEU A 323 2.51 -12.66 15.80
CA LEU A 323 2.35 -13.83 14.91
C LEU A 323 1.90 -15.05 15.69
N GLN A 324 2.50 -15.27 16.86
CA GLN A 324 2.25 -16.41 17.75
C GLN A 324 2.48 -16.01 19.20
N GLY A 325 1.84 -16.71 20.13
CA GLY A 325 2.00 -16.47 21.56
C GLY A 325 1.33 -15.20 22.06
N SER A 326 1.89 -14.63 23.13
CA SER A 326 1.35 -13.44 23.77
C SER A 326 2.43 -12.64 24.49
N MET A 327 2.17 -11.34 24.68
CA MET A 327 2.99 -10.41 25.46
C MET A 327 2.15 -9.34 26.13
N THR A 328 2.68 -8.73 27.16
CA THR A 328 2.13 -7.52 27.76
C THR A 328 2.92 -6.32 27.26
N LEU A 329 2.26 -5.41 26.57
CA LEU A 329 2.79 -4.10 26.22
C LEU A 329 2.44 -3.11 27.34
N GLU A 330 3.45 -2.47 27.91
CA GLU A 330 3.30 -1.38 28.88
C GLU A 330 3.91 -0.12 28.29
N CYS A 331 3.15 0.97 28.26
CA CYS A 331 3.60 2.28 27.78
C CYS A 331 3.47 3.32 28.90
N GLU A 332 3.94 4.53 28.64
CA GLU A 332 3.80 5.68 29.53
C GLU A 332 2.36 5.83 30.07
N ASN A 333 2.21 6.52 31.21
CA ASN A 333 0.93 6.76 31.88
C ASN A 333 0.18 5.51 32.31
N ASN A 334 0.89 4.41 32.59
CA ASN A 334 0.34 3.13 33.05
C ASN A 334 -0.65 2.50 32.04
N GLN A 335 -0.46 2.76 30.76
CA GLN A 335 -1.22 2.09 29.72
C GLN A 335 -0.68 0.67 29.52
N VAL A 336 -1.55 -0.33 29.67
CA VAL A 336 -1.18 -1.75 29.63
C VAL A 336 -2.13 -2.53 28.72
N TRP A 337 -1.57 -3.31 27.81
CA TRP A 337 -2.33 -4.21 26.93
C TRP A 337 -1.74 -5.61 26.93
N GLN A 338 -2.63 -6.59 27.05
CA GLN A 338 -2.31 -7.98 26.76
C GLN A 338 -2.48 -8.18 25.24
N LEU A 339 -1.40 -8.45 24.54
CA LEU A 339 -1.40 -8.72 23.10
C LEU A 339 -1.24 -10.21 22.84
N GLN A 340 -1.95 -10.73 21.85
CA GLN A 340 -1.92 -12.12 21.42
C GLN A 340 -1.88 -12.24 19.90
N ALA A 341 -1.68 -13.46 19.39
CA ALA A 341 -1.62 -13.71 17.95
C ALA A 341 -2.77 -13.03 17.18
N GLY A 342 -2.42 -12.23 16.18
CA GLY A 342 -3.32 -11.41 15.39
C GLY A 342 -3.50 -9.96 15.88
N ASP A 343 -3.03 -9.62 17.09
CA ASP A 343 -3.03 -8.24 17.58
C ASP A 343 -1.86 -7.44 17.00
N ALA A 344 -2.06 -6.13 16.81
CA ALA A 344 -1.05 -5.22 16.31
C ALA A 344 -0.96 -3.95 17.15
N CYS A 345 0.19 -3.29 17.13
CA CYS A 345 0.36 -1.97 17.72
C CYS A 345 1.37 -1.12 16.95
N THR A 346 1.18 0.21 17.03
CA THR A 346 2.21 1.20 16.70
C THR A 346 2.61 1.94 17.96
N ILE A 347 3.89 2.26 18.09
CA ILE A 347 4.43 3.00 19.24
C ILE A 347 5.09 4.27 18.71
N PRO A 348 4.76 5.47 19.20
CA PRO A 348 5.37 6.71 18.77
C PRO A 348 6.87 6.80 19.13
N ALA A 349 7.65 7.48 18.29
CA ALA A 349 9.03 7.83 18.60
C ALA A 349 9.13 8.60 19.92
N GLY A 350 10.12 8.26 20.74
CA GLY A 350 10.36 8.89 22.04
C GLY A 350 9.44 8.43 23.18
N MET A 351 8.40 7.64 22.91
CA MET A 351 7.54 7.07 23.94
C MET A 351 8.25 5.89 24.62
N ASP A 352 8.32 5.90 25.95
CA ASP A 352 8.83 4.77 26.70
C ASP A 352 7.82 3.61 26.70
N TYR A 353 8.32 2.43 26.38
CA TYR A 353 7.54 1.20 26.40
C TYR A 353 8.38 0.00 26.87
N SER A 354 7.70 -1.03 27.34
CA SER A 354 8.32 -2.31 27.72
C SER A 354 7.44 -3.47 27.27
N LEU A 355 8.06 -4.64 27.10
CA LEU A 355 7.34 -5.89 26.88
C LEU A 355 7.63 -6.84 28.03
N SER A 356 6.56 -7.31 28.65
CA SER A 356 6.63 -8.25 29.78
C SER A 356 5.70 -9.45 29.55
N ASN A 357 5.79 -10.45 30.43
CA ASN A 357 4.96 -11.65 30.35
C ASN A 357 4.95 -12.30 28.95
N CYS A 358 6.11 -12.27 28.29
CA CYS A 358 6.29 -12.91 27.01
C CYS A 358 6.12 -14.42 27.13
N SER A 359 5.19 -15.01 26.38
CA SER A 359 5.05 -16.46 26.31
C SER A 359 6.27 -17.11 25.66
N THR A 360 6.49 -18.39 25.93
CA THR A 360 7.66 -19.12 25.42
C THR A 360 7.64 -19.35 23.91
N ASP A 361 6.48 -19.17 23.31
CA ASP A 361 6.24 -19.28 21.86
C ASP A 361 5.99 -17.92 21.20
N LEU A 362 6.28 -16.81 21.89
CA LEU A 362 6.09 -15.49 21.34
C LEU A 362 6.94 -15.29 20.08
N GLU A 363 6.27 -14.97 19.00
CA GLU A 363 6.85 -14.39 17.78
C GLU A 363 6.04 -13.17 17.34
N PHE A 364 6.71 -12.10 16.93
CA PHE A 364 6.07 -10.92 16.34
C PHE A 364 6.85 -10.37 15.16
N LEU A 365 6.12 -9.90 14.15
CA LEU A 365 6.68 -9.13 13.06
C LEU A 365 6.95 -7.71 13.55
N GLU A 366 8.17 -7.23 13.38
CA GLU A 366 8.57 -5.85 13.65
C GLU A 366 8.89 -5.13 12.35
N VAL A 367 8.33 -3.94 12.18
CA VAL A 367 8.63 -3.03 11.06
C VAL A 367 9.04 -1.68 11.61
N LEU A 368 10.23 -1.24 11.22
CA LEU A 368 10.80 0.07 11.55
C LEU A 368 11.01 0.88 10.28
N ALA A 369 10.55 2.12 10.24
CA ALA A 369 10.79 3.05 9.14
C ALA A 369 10.97 4.48 9.68
N PRO A 370 11.96 5.27 9.20
CA PRO A 370 13.15 4.74 8.55
C PRO A 370 13.93 3.81 9.47
N ALA A 371 14.75 3.00 8.87
CA ALA A 371 15.49 1.93 9.53
C ALA A 371 16.60 2.48 10.45
#